data_74058354bd3cc7b337b302ba6dd2be6e
#
_entry.id   74058354bd3cc7b337b302ba6dd2be6e
#
_cell.length_a   1.000
_cell.length_b   1.000
_cell.length_c   1.000
_cell.angle_alpha   90.00
_cell.angle_beta   90.00
_cell.angle_gamma   90.00
#
_symmetry.space_group_name_H-M   'P 1'
#
loop_
_entity.id
_entity.type
_entity.pdbx_description
1 polymer ?
#
loop_
_entity_poly.entity_id
_entity_poly.type
_entity_poly.pdbx_seq_one_letter_code
_entity_poly.pdbx_strand_id
1 'polypeptide(L)'
;MGKLKVKSESEIIIGEYPFHKKLKDEVVSLLENYPDQQGRKSNVKATMTEWEWGEDIERVGRLKRFILEKAQAASDLGPYVPYNLKVDEFWANIYRKGDFTLPHDHIGRDAFLSFAYFLKTEWYHTPFVFTWSGKKLKPKEGTFIIFPSHLKHHVPENKYEETRITLSGNLRLKEEK
;
A
#
# COMPACT_ATOMS: atom_id res chain seq x y z
N MET A 1 -20.21 30.84 15.49
CA MET A 1 -20.07 29.62 14.65
C MET A 1 -19.55 28.50 15.58
N GLY A 2 -20.30 27.42 15.78
CA GLY A 2 -19.92 26.30 16.66
C GLY A 2 -19.20 25.20 15.85
N LYS A 3 -18.33 24.42 16.52
CA LYS A 3 -17.66 23.26 15.94
C LYS A 3 -18.12 21.98 16.64
N LEU A 4 -18.59 21.00 15.89
CA LEU A 4 -18.93 19.66 16.37
C LEU A 4 -17.80 18.70 16.00
N LYS A 5 -17.32 17.92 16.97
CA LYS A 5 -16.38 16.82 16.70
C LYS A 5 -17.15 15.51 16.51
N VAL A 6 -16.98 14.87 15.37
CA VAL A 6 -17.55 13.56 15.08
C VAL A 6 -16.42 12.55 15.03
N LYS A 7 -16.56 11.43 15.71
CA LYS A 7 -15.69 10.26 15.58
C LYS A 7 -16.33 9.30 14.57
N SER A 8 -15.52 8.80 13.63
CA SER A 8 -15.93 7.77 12.68
C SER A 8 -15.02 6.56 12.79
N GLU A 9 -15.56 5.39 12.48
CA GLU A 9 -14.80 4.15 12.36
C GLU A 9 -14.61 3.83 10.88
N SER A 10 -13.47 3.23 10.55
CA SER A 10 -13.17 2.76 9.21
C SER A 10 -12.68 1.33 9.27
N GLU A 11 -13.20 0.50 8.39
CA GLU A 11 -12.77 -0.88 8.26
C GLU A 11 -11.55 -0.98 7.34
N ILE A 12 -10.69 -1.96 7.63
CA ILE A 12 -9.50 -2.28 6.86
C ILE A 12 -9.58 -3.74 6.48
N ILE A 13 -9.45 -4.03 5.19
CA ILE A 13 -9.37 -5.40 4.69
C ILE A 13 -7.94 -5.88 4.91
N ILE A 14 -7.79 -7.06 5.50
CA ILE A 14 -6.49 -7.73 5.68
C ILE A 14 -6.60 -9.11 5.06
N GLY A 15 -5.62 -9.50 4.24
CA GLY A 15 -5.61 -10.80 3.60
C GLY A 15 -4.21 -11.30 3.27
N GLU A 16 -4.13 -12.52 2.76
CA GLU A 16 -2.89 -13.15 2.30
C GLU A 16 -2.98 -13.41 0.79
N TYR A 17 -1.86 -13.21 0.08
CA TYR A 17 -1.75 -13.50 -1.34
C TYR A 17 -1.22 -14.92 -1.54
N PRO A 18 -1.99 -15.85 -2.13
CA PRO A 18 -1.63 -17.27 -2.17
C PRO A 18 -0.41 -17.59 -3.04
N PHE A 19 -0.05 -16.69 -3.95
CA PHE A 19 1.09 -16.88 -4.86
C PHE A 19 2.31 -16.04 -4.45
N HIS A 20 2.39 -15.66 -3.18
CA HIS A 20 3.45 -14.80 -2.64
C HIS A 20 4.85 -15.27 -3.01
N LYS A 21 5.17 -16.55 -2.76
CA LYS A 21 6.53 -17.09 -3.00
C LYS A 21 6.97 -16.86 -4.45
N LYS A 22 6.11 -17.19 -5.41
CA LYS A 22 6.43 -17.04 -6.85
C LYS A 22 6.65 -15.58 -7.24
N LEU A 23 5.87 -14.67 -6.68
CA LEU A 23 6.04 -13.23 -6.91
C LEU A 23 7.36 -12.76 -6.28
N LYS A 24 7.62 -13.11 -5.02
CA LYS A 24 8.84 -12.74 -4.30
C LYS A 24 10.09 -13.18 -5.03
N ASP A 25 10.16 -14.46 -5.44
CA ASP A 25 11.30 -15.04 -6.15
C ASP A 25 11.61 -14.30 -7.47
N GLU A 26 10.59 -13.73 -8.12
CA GLU A 26 10.77 -13.01 -9.38
C GLU A 26 11.20 -11.55 -9.19
N VAL A 27 10.63 -10.84 -8.21
CA VAL A 27 10.76 -9.38 -8.20
C VAL A 27 11.67 -8.82 -7.09
N VAL A 28 12.00 -9.59 -6.04
CA VAL A 28 12.78 -9.04 -4.91
C VAL A 28 14.17 -8.61 -5.34
N SER A 29 14.89 -9.41 -6.15
CA SER A 29 16.23 -9.06 -6.62
C SER A 29 16.25 -7.81 -7.50
N LEU A 30 15.20 -7.60 -8.31
CA LEU A 30 15.05 -6.40 -9.13
C LEU A 30 14.88 -5.16 -8.25
N LEU A 31 14.07 -5.28 -7.17
CA LEU A 31 13.78 -4.17 -6.26
C LEU A 31 14.95 -3.87 -5.32
N GLU A 32 15.66 -4.86 -4.81
CA GLU A 32 16.83 -4.65 -3.96
C GLU A 32 17.95 -3.88 -4.66
N ASN A 33 18.10 -4.11 -5.97
CA ASN A 33 19.06 -3.43 -6.83
C ASN A 33 18.48 -2.19 -7.53
N TYR A 34 17.24 -1.79 -7.19
CA TYR A 34 16.62 -0.62 -7.79
C TYR A 34 17.40 0.65 -7.46
N PRO A 35 17.75 1.48 -8.45
CA PRO A 35 18.57 2.66 -8.24
C PRO A 35 17.83 3.67 -7.34
N ASP A 36 18.57 4.24 -6.41
CA ASP A 36 18.02 5.30 -5.56
C ASP A 36 17.76 6.56 -6.41
N GLN A 37 16.52 7.00 -6.44
CA GLN A 37 16.10 8.21 -7.15
C GLN A 37 16.32 9.44 -6.25
N GLN A 38 17.58 9.89 -6.15
CA GLN A 38 17.93 11.06 -5.37
C GLN A 38 17.14 12.30 -5.82
N GLY A 39 16.62 13.06 -4.85
CA GLY A 39 15.94 14.33 -5.09
C GLY A 39 14.44 14.25 -5.37
N ARG A 40 13.82 13.07 -5.38
CA ARG A 40 12.37 12.94 -5.51
C ARG A 40 11.65 13.57 -4.32
N LYS A 41 10.82 14.57 -4.59
CA LYS A 41 9.95 15.18 -3.57
C LYS A 41 8.77 14.24 -3.29
N SER A 42 8.89 13.40 -2.27
CA SER A 42 7.85 12.47 -1.84
C SER A 42 7.75 12.44 -0.31
N ASN A 43 6.60 12.00 0.21
CA ASN A 43 6.42 11.67 1.62
C ASN A 43 7.24 10.43 2.02
N VAL A 44 7.58 9.59 1.06
CA VAL A 44 8.45 8.43 1.24
C VAL A 44 9.90 8.90 1.27
N LYS A 45 10.60 8.65 2.37
CA LYS A 45 12.03 8.87 2.58
C LYS A 45 12.73 7.52 2.50
N ALA A 46 12.59 6.88 1.36
CA ALA A 46 13.12 5.58 0.98
C ALA A 46 13.23 5.54 -0.54
N THR A 47 13.88 4.53 -1.08
CA THR A 47 13.87 4.29 -2.53
C THR A 47 12.46 3.91 -2.95
N MET A 48 11.96 4.57 -3.99
CA MET A 48 10.62 4.37 -4.53
C MET A 48 10.68 4.24 -6.04
N THR A 49 9.99 3.24 -6.62
CA THR A 49 9.88 3.11 -8.07
C THR A 49 8.92 4.15 -8.67
N GLU A 50 8.82 4.21 -9.99
CA GLU A 50 7.76 4.96 -10.70
C GLU A 50 6.37 4.41 -10.37
N TRP A 51 5.33 5.21 -10.73
CA TRP A 51 3.93 4.91 -10.38
C TRP A 51 3.30 3.75 -11.16
N GLU A 52 3.89 3.37 -12.28
CA GLU A 52 3.45 2.27 -13.16
C GLU A 52 4.42 1.09 -13.13
N TRP A 53 5.19 0.95 -12.04
CA TRP A 53 6.20 -0.10 -11.95
C TRP A 53 5.63 -1.51 -12.13
N GLY A 54 6.33 -2.32 -12.92
CA GLY A 54 6.05 -3.74 -13.10
C GLY A 54 4.83 -4.02 -14.00
N GLU A 55 4.42 -3.10 -14.87
CA GLU A 55 3.33 -3.34 -15.83
C GLU A 55 3.64 -4.48 -16.80
N ASP A 56 4.88 -4.68 -17.15
CA ASP A 56 5.41 -5.76 -17.98
C ASP A 56 5.64 -7.08 -17.22
N ILE A 57 5.51 -7.08 -15.87
CA ILE A 57 5.70 -8.26 -15.04
C ILE A 57 4.36 -8.96 -14.80
N GLU A 58 4.15 -10.11 -15.40
CA GLU A 58 2.88 -10.86 -15.34
C GLU A 58 2.41 -11.13 -13.90
N ARG A 59 3.33 -11.49 -12.99
CA ARG A 59 2.98 -11.76 -11.59
C ARG A 59 2.57 -10.52 -10.81
N VAL A 60 3.12 -9.36 -11.15
CA VAL A 60 2.65 -8.07 -10.63
C VAL A 60 1.22 -7.82 -11.11
N GLY A 61 0.94 -8.03 -12.39
CA GLY A 61 -0.40 -7.95 -12.95
C GLY A 61 -1.41 -8.88 -12.25
N ARG A 62 -1.00 -10.10 -11.90
CA ARG A 62 -1.83 -11.05 -11.13
C ARG A 62 -2.10 -10.55 -9.70
N LEU A 63 -1.10 -10.00 -9.02
CA LEU A 63 -1.30 -9.38 -7.70
C LEU A 63 -2.28 -8.21 -7.78
N LYS A 64 -2.11 -7.30 -8.76
CA LYS A 64 -3.01 -6.15 -8.98
C LYS A 64 -4.46 -6.59 -9.15
N ARG A 65 -4.71 -7.61 -9.98
CA ARG A 65 -6.06 -8.19 -10.18
C ARG A 65 -6.61 -8.79 -8.89
N PHE A 66 -5.82 -9.57 -8.17
CA PHE A 66 -6.23 -10.19 -6.91
C PHE A 66 -6.62 -9.13 -5.86
N ILE A 67 -5.82 -8.08 -5.68
CA ILE A 67 -6.14 -6.97 -4.76
C ILE A 67 -7.44 -6.28 -5.18
N LEU A 68 -7.61 -6.03 -6.49
CA LEU A 68 -8.83 -5.42 -7.03
C LEU A 68 -10.08 -6.26 -6.74
N GLU A 69 -10.01 -7.57 -6.96
CA GLU A 69 -11.11 -8.51 -6.64
C GLU A 69 -11.47 -8.48 -5.16
N LYS A 70 -10.46 -8.45 -4.27
CA LYS A 70 -10.70 -8.36 -2.81
C LYS A 70 -11.30 -7.02 -2.40
N ALA A 71 -10.88 -5.93 -3.01
CA ALA A 71 -11.46 -4.62 -2.76
C ALA A 71 -12.92 -4.53 -3.22
N GLN A 72 -13.23 -5.06 -4.39
CA GLN A 72 -14.60 -5.09 -4.93
C GLN A 72 -15.51 -5.97 -4.07
N ALA A 73 -15.09 -7.19 -3.74
CA ALA A 73 -15.88 -8.09 -2.90
C ALA A 73 -16.20 -7.52 -1.51
N ALA A 74 -15.31 -6.72 -0.94
CA ALA A 74 -15.58 -6.07 0.35
C ALA A 74 -16.51 -4.85 0.21
N SER A 75 -16.46 -4.14 -0.92
CA SER A 75 -17.38 -3.03 -1.20
C SER A 75 -18.82 -3.51 -1.45
N ASP A 76 -19.00 -4.73 -1.93
CA ASP A 76 -20.30 -5.35 -2.17
C ASP A 76 -21.05 -5.72 -0.86
N LEU A 77 -20.37 -5.69 0.28
CA LEU A 77 -20.97 -5.92 1.61
C LEU A 77 -21.73 -4.69 2.15
N GLY A 78 -21.66 -3.56 1.48
CA GLY A 78 -22.36 -2.33 1.84
C GLY A 78 -23.74 -2.23 1.17
N PRO A 79 -24.66 -1.38 1.72
CA PRO A 79 -26.03 -1.22 1.22
C PRO A 79 -26.09 -0.46 -0.13
N TYR A 80 -24.98 -0.06 -0.70
CA TYR A 80 -24.93 0.78 -1.89
C TYR A 80 -24.00 0.18 -2.95
N VAL A 81 -24.51 0.07 -4.15
CA VAL A 81 -23.93 -0.23 -5.48
C VAL A 81 -22.50 -0.77 -5.51
N PRO A 82 -22.21 -1.89 -6.16
CA PRO A 82 -20.85 -2.40 -6.31
C PRO A 82 -19.97 -1.33 -6.98
N TYR A 83 -18.95 -0.87 -6.25
CA TYR A 83 -18.00 0.11 -6.80
C TYR A 83 -17.22 -0.52 -7.96
N ASN A 84 -17.32 0.06 -9.14
CA ASN A 84 -16.50 -0.32 -10.27
C ASN A 84 -15.11 0.31 -10.10
N LEU A 85 -14.18 -0.46 -9.53
CA LEU A 85 -12.82 0.01 -9.20
C LEU A 85 -11.82 -0.36 -10.31
N LYS A 86 -10.75 0.41 -10.41
CA LYS A 86 -9.54 0.09 -11.17
C LYS A 86 -8.30 0.36 -10.31
N VAL A 87 -7.22 -0.40 -10.54
CA VAL A 87 -5.89 -0.03 -10.04
C VAL A 87 -5.39 1.10 -10.93
N ASP A 88 -5.05 2.23 -10.34
CA ASP A 88 -4.64 3.42 -11.07
C ASP A 88 -3.13 3.67 -10.95
N GLU A 89 -2.60 3.59 -9.74
CA GLU A 89 -1.19 3.74 -9.45
C GLU A 89 -0.67 2.50 -8.73
N PHE A 90 0.56 2.08 -9.05
CA PHE A 90 1.22 0.95 -8.40
C PHE A 90 2.73 1.17 -8.38
N TRP A 91 3.34 1.07 -7.19
CA TRP A 91 4.77 1.30 -7.01
C TRP A 91 5.34 0.41 -5.89
N ALA A 92 6.67 0.29 -5.86
CA ALA A 92 7.38 -0.32 -4.74
C ALA A 92 8.05 0.73 -3.86
N ASN A 93 8.07 0.47 -2.56
CA ASN A 93 8.86 1.21 -1.57
C ASN A 93 9.90 0.25 -0.98
N ILE A 94 11.16 0.60 -1.08
CA ILE A 94 12.31 -0.18 -0.61
C ILE A 94 12.91 0.58 0.57
N TYR A 95 12.70 0.07 1.79
CA TYR A 95 13.17 0.69 3.03
C TYR A 95 14.46 0.01 3.48
N ARG A 96 15.57 0.70 3.30
CA ARG A 96 16.86 0.35 3.89
C ARG A 96 16.95 0.90 5.30
N LYS A 97 18.03 0.63 6.03
CA LYS A 97 18.25 1.20 7.36
C LYS A 97 18.25 2.74 7.30
N GLY A 98 17.49 3.35 8.20
CA GLY A 98 17.27 4.80 8.25
C GLY A 98 16.08 5.29 7.45
N ASP A 99 15.53 4.47 6.56
CA ASP A 99 14.41 4.86 5.69
C ASP A 99 13.07 4.83 6.41
N PHE A 100 12.17 5.76 6.03
CA PHE A 100 10.85 5.92 6.63
C PHE A 100 9.86 6.55 5.65
N THR A 101 8.59 6.62 6.06
CA THR A 101 7.56 7.40 5.34
C THR A 101 6.92 8.39 6.30
N LEU A 102 6.85 9.66 5.88
CA LEU A 102 6.14 10.71 6.61
C LEU A 102 4.63 10.45 6.64
N PRO A 103 3.91 10.93 7.69
CA PRO A 103 2.46 10.86 7.75
C PRO A 103 1.79 11.53 6.55
N HIS A 104 1.00 10.78 5.77
CA HIS A 104 0.32 11.25 4.57
C HIS A 104 -0.99 10.47 4.34
N ASP A 105 -1.80 10.96 3.44
CA ASP A 105 -3.00 10.33 2.88
C ASP A 105 -2.98 10.48 1.35
N HIS A 106 -4.02 9.96 0.69
CA HIS A 106 -4.10 9.96 -0.78
C HIS A 106 -5.35 10.71 -1.31
N ILE A 107 -5.98 11.56 -0.49
CA ILE A 107 -7.19 12.31 -0.88
C ILE A 107 -6.96 13.16 -2.13
N GLY A 108 -5.81 13.86 -2.22
CA GLY A 108 -5.49 14.74 -3.34
C GLY A 108 -5.16 14.02 -4.66
N ARG A 109 -5.30 12.69 -4.71
CA ARG A 109 -5.01 11.86 -5.89
C ARG A 109 -6.25 11.18 -6.45
N ASP A 110 -7.45 11.59 -6.06
CA ASP A 110 -8.74 10.97 -6.41
C ASP A 110 -8.81 9.46 -6.08
N ALA A 111 -7.94 9.01 -5.19
CA ALA A 111 -7.92 7.63 -4.75
C ALA A 111 -9.11 7.35 -3.83
N PHE A 112 -9.87 6.29 -4.11
CA PHE A 112 -10.97 5.85 -3.26
C PHE A 112 -10.48 4.93 -2.15
N LEU A 113 -9.68 3.92 -2.52
CA LEU A 113 -8.97 3.03 -1.61
C LEU A 113 -7.48 3.05 -1.91
N SER A 114 -6.68 2.73 -0.92
CA SER A 114 -5.25 2.48 -1.05
C SER A 114 -4.93 1.10 -0.52
N PHE A 115 -3.84 0.50 -0.98
CA PHE A 115 -3.37 -0.76 -0.44
C PHE A 115 -1.86 -0.79 -0.23
N ALA A 116 -1.43 -1.66 0.67
CA ALA A 116 -0.04 -2.02 0.88
C ALA A 116 0.08 -3.54 0.96
N TYR A 117 0.97 -4.11 0.16
CA TYR A 117 1.31 -5.52 0.15
C TYR A 117 2.74 -5.70 0.66
N PHE A 118 2.94 -6.53 1.68
CA PHE A 118 4.24 -6.74 2.32
C PHE A 118 5.01 -7.85 1.59
N LEU A 119 5.81 -7.45 0.59
CA LEU A 119 6.54 -8.36 -0.28
C LEU A 119 7.73 -9.01 0.42
N LYS A 120 8.53 -8.21 1.15
CA LYS A 120 9.66 -8.67 1.94
C LYS A 120 9.65 -7.95 3.28
N THR A 121 9.57 -8.68 4.38
CA THR A 121 9.58 -8.10 5.72
C THR A 121 9.95 -9.15 6.76
N GLU A 122 10.64 -8.71 7.79
CA GLU A 122 10.97 -9.54 8.94
C GLU A 122 9.99 -9.25 10.10
N TRP A 123 9.85 -10.21 11.00
CA TRP A 123 8.92 -10.10 12.13
C TRP A 123 9.22 -8.95 13.09
N TYR A 124 10.44 -8.43 13.11
CA TYR A 124 10.90 -7.32 13.93
C TYR A 124 10.84 -5.96 13.22
N HIS A 125 10.59 -5.90 11.92
CA HIS A 125 10.44 -4.64 11.20
C HIS A 125 9.35 -3.75 11.80
N THR A 126 9.52 -2.44 11.62
CA THR A 126 8.60 -1.43 12.14
C THR A 126 7.18 -1.61 11.59
N PRO A 127 6.15 -1.30 12.38
CA PRO A 127 4.76 -1.47 11.95
C PRO A 127 4.36 -0.47 10.88
N PHE A 128 3.30 -0.78 10.15
CA PHE A 128 2.50 0.20 9.43
C PHE A 128 1.57 0.90 10.43
N VAL A 129 1.54 2.23 10.44
CA VAL A 129 0.85 3.00 11.47
C VAL A 129 -0.22 3.89 10.86
N PHE A 130 -1.47 3.76 11.32
CA PHE A 130 -2.55 4.72 11.05
C PHE A 130 -2.41 5.90 12.01
N THR A 131 -1.98 7.05 11.50
CA THR A 131 -1.46 8.17 12.29
C THR A 131 -2.44 8.72 13.31
N TRP A 132 -3.70 8.93 12.91
CA TRP A 132 -4.69 9.57 13.79
C TRP A 132 -5.21 8.66 14.90
N SER A 133 -5.41 7.38 14.61
CA SER A 133 -5.87 6.41 15.60
C SER A 133 -4.73 5.84 16.44
N GLY A 134 -3.47 6.00 15.98
CA GLY A 134 -2.31 5.34 16.56
C GLY A 134 -2.30 3.82 16.37
N LYS A 135 -3.26 3.26 15.61
CA LYS A 135 -3.34 1.83 15.36
C LYS A 135 -2.12 1.35 14.59
N LYS A 136 -1.48 0.33 15.11
CA LYS A 136 -0.28 -0.27 14.53
C LYS A 136 -0.61 -1.64 13.97
N LEU A 137 -0.24 -1.87 12.72
CA LEU A 137 -0.33 -3.18 12.08
C LEU A 137 1.09 -3.71 11.85
N LYS A 138 1.40 -4.84 12.48
CA LYS A 138 2.68 -5.50 12.27
C LYS A 138 2.67 -6.15 10.89
N PRO A 139 3.60 -5.80 9.99
CA PRO A 139 3.64 -6.41 8.67
C PRO A 139 4.00 -7.89 8.77
N LYS A 140 3.30 -8.71 8.01
CA LYS A 140 3.62 -10.11 7.79
C LYS A 140 3.84 -10.32 6.30
N GLU A 141 4.94 -10.95 5.95
CA GLU A 141 5.28 -11.23 4.56
C GLU A 141 4.17 -12.03 3.85
N GLY A 142 3.88 -11.65 2.62
CA GLY A 142 2.80 -12.25 1.83
C GLY A 142 1.40 -11.74 2.13
N THR A 143 1.25 -10.86 3.13
CA THR A 143 -0.05 -10.26 3.44
C THR A 143 -0.23 -8.89 2.79
N PHE A 144 -1.49 -8.46 2.70
CA PHE A 144 -1.86 -7.12 2.24
C PHE A 144 -2.89 -6.49 3.16
N ILE A 145 -2.96 -5.17 3.07
CA ILE A 145 -4.05 -4.37 3.64
C ILE A 145 -4.66 -3.51 2.54
N ILE A 146 -5.98 -3.33 2.57
CA ILE A 146 -6.70 -2.37 1.75
C ILE A 146 -7.47 -1.46 2.71
N PHE A 147 -7.39 -0.16 2.51
CA PHE A 147 -7.95 0.84 3.43
C PHE A 147 -8.43 2.09 2.69
N PRO A 148 -9.40 2.83 3.24
CA PRO A 148 -9.84 4.10 2.70
C PRO A 148 -8.68 5.09 2.53
N SER A 149 -8.57 5.72 1.37
CA SER A 149 -7.44 6.59 0.98
C SER A 149 -7.26 7.82 1.87
N HIS A 150 -8.32 8.23 2.58
CA HIS A 150 -8.28 9.35 3.53
C HIS A 150 -7.60 8.99 4.88
N LEU A 151 -7.34 7.72 5.15
CA LEU A 151 -6.69 7.30 6.38
C LEU A 151 -5.21 7.67 6.36
N LYS A 152 -4.87 8.69 7.14
CA LYS A 152 -3.49 9.14 7.28
C LYS A 152 -2.62 8.06 7.92
N HIS A 153 -1.52 7.74 7.25
CA HIS A 153 -0.65 6.63 7.64
C HIS A 153 0.84 6.96 7.40
N HIS A 154 1.70 6.17 8.04
CA HIS A 154 3.14 6.28 7.87
C HIS A 154 3.84 4.96 8.22
N VAL A 155 5.11 4.86 7.84
CA VAL A 155 6.02 3.80 8.25
C VAL A 155 7.15 4.44 9.04
N PRO A 156 7.33 4.09 10.34
CA PRO A 156 8.46 4.57 11.14
C PRO A 156 9.79 4.10 10.54
N GLU A 157 10.87 4.76 10.95
CA GLU A 157 12.23 4.46 10.50
C GLU A 157 12.58 2.98 10.62
N ASN A 158 13.08 2.39 9.54
CA ASN A 158 13.67 1.05 9.57
C ASN A 158 15.02 1.09 10.26
N LYS A 159 15.12 0.46 11.43
CA LYS A 159 16.33 0.45 12.28
C LYS A 159 17.27 -0.72 11.98
N TYR A 160 16.92 -1.58 11.05
CA TYR A 160 17.56 -2.86 10.76
C TYR A 160 18.30 -2.81 9.43
N GLU A 161 19.34 -3.64 9.30
CA GLU A 161 20.12 -3.76 8.06
C GLU A 161 19.31 -4.44 6.95
N GLU A 162 18.37 -5.33 7.33
CA GLU A 162 17.53 -6.05 6.40
C GLU A 162 16.55 -5.10 5.73
N THR A 163 16.55 -5.15 4.39
CA THR A 163 15.65 -4.35 3.57
C THR A 163 14.22 -4.84 3.70
N ARG A 164 13.30 -3.90 3.94
CA ARG A 164 11.86 -4.13 3.85
C ARG A 164 11.35 -3.63 2.49
N ILE A 165 10.51 -4.41 1.82
CA ILE A 165 9.90 -4.04 0.54
C ILE A 165 8.38 -4.14 0.65
N THR A 166 7.70 -3.07 0.27
CA THR A 166 6.25 -2.98 0.23
C THR A 166 5.81 -2.56 -1.16
N LEU A 167 4.89 -3.31 -1.77
CA LEU A 167 4.21 -2.89 -2.99
C LEU A 167 2.93 -2.15 -2.60
N SER A 168 2.75 -0.97 -3.12
CA SER A 168 1.63 -0.09 -2.77
C SER A 168 0.89 0.35 -4.02
N GLY A 169 -0.34 0.78 -3.86
CA GLY A 169 -1.12 1.30 -4.97
C GLY A 169 -2.41 1.96 -4.54
N ASN A 170 -3.03 2.63 -5.49
CA ASN A 170 -4.29 3.33 -5.34
C ASN A 170 -5.36 2.70 -6.24
N LEU A 171 -6.57 2.62 -5.72
CA LEU A 171 -7.76 2.20 -6.43
C LEU A 171 -8.67 3.43 -6.63
N ARG A 172 -9.08 3.66 -7.86
CA ARG A 172 -10.06 4.70 -8.24
C ARG A 172 -11.37 4.09 -8.71
N LEU A 173 -12.42 4.87 -8.62
CA LEU A 173 -13.66 4.55 -9.31
C LEU A 173 -13.42 4.66 -10.83
N LYS A 174 -13.95 3.71 -11.59
CA LYS A 174 -14.00 3.86 -13.05
C LYS A 174 -15.04 4.92 -13.39
N GLU A 175 -14.71 5.82 -14.30
CA GLU A 175 -15.68 6.71 -14.89
C GLU A 175 -16.68 5.86 -15.72
N GLU A 176 -17.95 6.06 -15.48
CA GLU A 176 -18.99 5.55 -16.39
C GLU A 176 -18.88 6.35 -17.71
N LYS A 177 -18.68 5.63 -18.80
CA LYS A 177 -18.68 6.23 -20.14
C LYS A 177 -20.10 6.41 -20.63
#